data_d1b17e1461486e02f63e1641247bad20
#
_entry.id   d1b17e1461486e02f63e1641247bad20
#
_cell.length_a   1.000
_cell.length_b   1.000
_cell.length_c   1.000
_cell.angle_alpha   90.00
_cell.angle_beta   90.00
_cell.angle_gamma   90.00
#
_symmetry.space_group_name_H-M   'P 1'
#
loop_
_entity.id
_entity.type
_entity.pdbx_description
1 polymer ?
#
loop_
_entity_poly.entity_id
_entity_poly.type
_entity_poly.pdbx_seq_one_letter_code
_entity_poly.pdbx_strand_id
1 'polypeptide(L)'
;RYSWLGGTRTPLIVHWPAGIAARGEVRSQFAHAVDLMPTVLDACGIAAPDSIDGVDQQPIDGASLLPTFADADAPSPRERQYFEVQGSRSMYLDGWKATTDHVGTAHGDEIELLEGSRSFTEDRWSLFHEAEDFSEAHDLAADRPDKLAELEAAWWEEAERNHVLPLDDGYAGRAPAITPPAYPVPVRAVYRPGAGAIADEALPVLLRGFEIAAAVDVPAAGAEGVIATMGDWSSGWAVFVKDGHLIVDFCLSGDHFRAESTEALAPGPHTLGCRYRPTSTEAGEVTLLIDDASVASVALDRGIPNSWQNGGTGLRLGRDAGFPVCDDYSTPFVWTGSMSSVTLTTPGATTVDAAQLERESRQAD
;
A
#
# COMPACT_ATOMS: atom_id res chain seq x y z
N ARG A 1 10.09 -5.99 -3.13
CA ARG A 1 11.41 -6.11 -2.48
C ARG A 1 12.54 -6.43 -3.44
N TYR A 2 12.26 -7.13 -4.53
CA TYR A 2 13.30 -7.59 -5.45
C TYR A 2 13.17 -6.92 -6.81
N SER A 3 14.31 -6.69 -7.45
CA SER A 3 14.39 -6.09 -8.78
C SER A 3 14.38 -7.12 -9.94
N TRP A 4 14.02 -8.38 -9.65
CA TRP A 4 13.79 -9.42 -10.65
C TRP A 4 12.60 -9.08 -11.58
N LEU A 5 12.54 -9.68 -12.74
CA LEU A 5 11.53 -9.34 -13.76
C LEU A 5 10.09 -9.46 -13.24
N GLY A 6 9.80 -10.46 -12.41
CA GLY A 6 8.49 -10.61 -11.77
C GLY A 6 8.10 -9.45 -10.86
N GLY A 7 9.09 -8.73 -10.29
CA GLY A 7 8.87 -7.52 -9.48
C GLY A 7 8.88 -6.21 -10.27
N THR A 8 9.50 -6.19 -11.45
CA THR A 8 9.66 -4.95 -12.24
C THR A 8 8.77 -4.89 -13.46
N ARG A 9 8.30 -6.03 -13.98
CA ARG A 9 7.47 -6.07 -15.19
C ARG A 9 5.99 -6.04 -14.85
N THR A 10 5.32 -5.00 -15.35
CA THR A 10 3.87 -4.79 -15.19
C THR A 10 3.24 -4.58 -16.58
N PRO A 11 2.07 -5.15 -16.89
CA PRO A 11 1.40 -4.90 -18.14
C PRO A 11 0.92 -3.44 -18.23
N LEU A 12 1.05 -2.84 -19.42
CA LEU A 12 0.50 -1.54 -19.76
C LEU A 12 -0.56 -1.72 -20.85
N ILE A 13 -1.77 -1.18 -20.63
CA ILE A 13 -2.84 -1.15 -21.60
C ILE A 13 -3.10 0.30 -21.99
N VAL A 14 -3.03 0.59 -23.30
CA VAL A 14 -3.32 1.92 -23.83
C VAL A 14 -4.58 1.86 -24.69
N HIS A 15 -5.56 2.70 -24.37
CA HIS A 15 -6.80 2.84 -25.13
C HIS A 15 -6.97 4.30 -25.59
N TRP A 16 -6.72 4.54 -26.86
CA TRP A 16 -6.86 5.86 -27.49
C TRP A 16 -7.43 5.73 -28.90
N PRO A 17 -8.76 5.58 -29.04
CA PRO A 17 -9.41 5.29 -30.34
C PRO A 17 -9.14 6.33 -31.43
N ALA A 18 -8.91 7.60 -31.06
CA ALA A 18 -8.65 8.66 -32.02
C ALA A 18 -7.20 8.68 -32.52
N GLY A 19 -6.24 8.12 -31.76
CA GLY A 19 -4.82 8.17 -32.09
C GLY A 19 -4.19 6.82 -32.41
N ILE A 20 -4.84 5.70 -32.05
CA ILE A 20 -4.33 4.34 -32.27
C ILE A 20 -5.26 3.58 -33.21
N ALA A 21 -4.77 3.27 -34.41
CA ALA A 21 -5.50 2.50 -35.41
C ALA A 21 -5.52 0.98 -35.06
N ALA A 22 -4.46 0.48 -34.46
CA ALA A 22 -4.33 -0.91 -34.02
C ALA A 22 -5.42 -1.32 -33.02
N ARG A 23 -5.86 -2.57 -33.07
CA ARG A 23 -6.91 -3.10 -32.19
C ARG A 23 -6.45 -4.41 -31.54
N GLY A 24 -6.19 -4.35 -30.22
CA GLY A 24 -5.79 -5.52 -29.45
C GLY A 24 -4.41 -6.07 -29.80
N GLU A 25 -3.56 -5.26 -30.41
CA GLU A 25 -2.19 -5.64 -30.74
C GLU A 25 -1.27 -5.51 -29.52
N VAL A 26 -0.30 -6.42 -29.43
CA VAL A 26 0.73 -6.39 -28.40
C VAL A 26 1.95 -5.64 -28.92
N ARG A 27 2.60 -4.87 -28.04
CA ARG A 27 3.89 -4.25 -28.25
C ARG A 27 4.91 -4.90 -27.32
N SER A 28 6.10 -5.18 -27.83
CA SER A 28 7.19 -5.82 -27.06
C SER A 28 8.35 -4.88 -26.73
N GLN A 29 8.28 -3.64 -27.18
CA GLN A 29 9.29 -2.64 -26.83
C GLN A 29 9.34 -2.44 -25.32
N PHE A 30 10.57 -2.31 -24.80
CA PHE A 30 10.76 -1.99 -23.39
C PHE A 30 10.19 -0.60 -23.09
N ALA A 31 9.42 -0.49 -22.03
CA ALA A 31 8.83 0.76 -21.53
C ALA A 31 8.93 0.82 -20.01
N HIS A 32 8.97 2.00 -19.46
CA HIS A 32 8.99 2.23 -18.02
C HIS A 32 7.90 3.26 -17.62
N ALA A 33 7.47 3.27 -16.37
CA ALA A 33 6.44 4.20 -15.91
C ALA A 33 6.79 5.69 -16.14
N VAL A 34 8.06 6.06 -16.14
CA VAL A 34 8.52 7.43 -16.44
C VAL A 34 8.22 7.86 -17.89
N ASP A 35 7.98 6.91 -18.79
CA ASP A 35 7.67 7.16 -20.20
C ASP A 35 6.22 7.61 -20.41
N LEU A 36 5.35 7.43 -19.43
CA LEU A 36 3.93 7.78 -19.54
C LEU A 36 3.72 9.28 -19.66
N MET A 37 4.40 10.08 -18.84
CA MET A 37 4.24 11.55 -18.90
C MET A 37 4.67 12.13 -20.24
N PRO A 38 5.89 11.87 -20.77
CA PRO A 38 6.29 12.41 -22.08
C PRO A 38 5.41 11.87 -23.22
N THR A 39 4.88 10.65 -23.10
CA THR A 39 3.92 10.12 -24.08
C THR A 39 2.63 10.91 -24.10
N VAL A 40 2.07 11.26 -22.94
CA VAL A 40 0.85 12.08 -22.84
C VAL A 40 1.09 13.48 -23.36
N LEU A 41 2.20 14.10 -22.99
CA LEU A 41 2.57 15.44 -23.47
C LEU A 41 2.69 15.45 -24.99
N ASP A 42 3.39 14.49 -25.57
CA ASP A 42 3.60 14.34 -27.00
C ASP A 42 2.26 14.09 -27.73
N ALA A 43 1.42 13.20 -27.21
CA ALA A 43 0.08 12.94 -27.75
C ALA A 43 -0.83 14.19 -27.73
N CYS A 44 -0.63 15.09 -26.78
CA CYS A 44 -1.36 16.35 -26.66
C CYS A 44 -0.70 17.51 -27.43
N GLY A 45 0.50 17.32 -27.98
CA GLY A 45 1.28 18.38 -28.62
C GLY A 45 1.74 19.47 -27.64
N ILE A 46 1.98 19.11 -26.38
CA ILE A 46 2.39 20.02 -25.30
C ILE A 46 3.87 19.83 -25.02
N ALA A 47 4.65 20.90 -25.15
CA ALA A 47 6.04 20.89 -24.70
C ALA A 47 6.13 21.02 -23.18
N ALA A 48 6.98 20.19 -22.55
CA ALA A 48 7.28 20.36 -21.14
C ALA A 48 7.96 21.72 -20.90
N PRO A 49 7.52 22.50 -19.89
CA PRO A 49 8.16 23.79 -19.61
C PRO A 49 9.51 23.59 -18.91
N ASP A 50 10.50 24.41 -19.25
CA ASP A 50 11.79 24.44 -18.56
C ASP A 50 11.69 25.06 -17.16
N SER A 51 10.67 25.90 -16.93
CA SER A 51 10.40 26.48 -15.61
C SER A 51 8.90 26.71 -15.39
N ILE A 52 8.45 26.61 -14.12
CA ILE A 52 7.08 26.91 -13.68
C ILE A 52 7.18 27.92 -12.53
N ASP A 53 6.50 29.06 -12.68
CA ASP A 53 6.49 30.14 -11.68
C ASP A 53 7.88 30.61 -11.23
N GLY A 54 8.86 30.56 -12.16
CA GLY A 54 10.24 30.96 -11.90
C GLY A 54 11.09 29.87 -11.20
N VAL A 55 10.58 28.65 -11.08
CA VAL A 55 11.31 27.50 -10.56
C VAL A 55 11.70 26.60 -11.74
N ASP A 56 13.01 26.38 -11.92
CA ASP A 56 13.53 25.51 -12.95
C ASP A 56 13.05 24.06 -12.71
N GLN A 57 12.61 23.41 -13.77
CA GLN A 57 12.12 22.04 -13.71
C GLN A 57 13.24 21.04 -14.00
N GLN A 58 13.19 19.89 -13.33
CA GLN A 58 14.07 18.79 -13.72
C GLN A 58 13.67 18.25 -15.10
N PRO A 59 14.64 17.87 -15.94
CA PRO A 59 14.34 17.21 -17.21
C PRO A 59 13.51 15.94 -17.00
N ILE A 60 12.61 15.66 -17.92
CA ILE A 60 11.84 14.41 -17.92
C ILE A 60 12.75 13.29 -18.43
N ASP A 61 13.04 12.30 -17.58
CA ASP A 61 13.89 11.16 -17.93
C ASP A 61 13.21 10.16 -18.88
N GLY A 62 11.88 10.26 -19.03
CA GLY A 62 11.08 9.38 -19.86
C GLY A 62 11.22 9.68 -21.35
N ALA A 63 10.94 8.68 -22.19
CA ALA A 63 10.84 8.78 -23.64
C ALA A 63 9.40 8.50 -24.11
N SER A 64 8.93 9.24 -25.14
CA SER A 64 7.58 9.04 -25.67
C SER A 64 7.41 7.68 -26.32
N LEU A 65 6.37 6.94 -25.95
CA LEU A 65 5.95 5.69 -26.57
C LEU A 65 5.13 5.89 -27.85
N LEU A 66 4.81 7.13 -28.21
CA LEU A 66 3.91 7.45 -29.31
C LEU A 66 4.31 6.79 -30.65
N PRO A 67 5.60 6.71 -31.05
CA PRO A 67 6.00 6.00 -32.27
C PRO A 67 5.55 4.53 -32.31
N THR A 68 5.57 3.84 -31.15
CA THR A 68 5.18 2.42 -31.05
C THR A 68 3.67 2.21 -31.21
N PHE A 69 2.86 3.26 -31.03
CA PHE A 69 1.40 3.16 -31.22
C PHE A 69 1.04 3.09 -32.71
N ALA A 70 1.83 3.72 -33.55
CA ALA A 70 1.62 3.75 -35.01
C ALA A 70 2.29 2.57 -35.72
N ASP A 71 3.42 2.10 -35.19
CA ASP A 71 4.27 1.07 -35.82
C ASP A 71 4.70 0.04 -34.77
N ALA A 72 4.34 -1.23 -35.00
CA ALA A 72 4.71 -2.34 -34.13
C ALA A 72 6.21 -2.67 -34.15
N ASP A 73 6.88 -2.33 -35.28
CA ASP A 73 8.30 -2.57 -35.49
C ASP A 73 9.16 -1.33 -35.16
N ALA A 74 8.55 -0.27 -34.63
CA ALA A 74 9.30 0.89 -34.18
C ALA A 74 10.35 0.49 -33.14
N PRO A 75 11.56 1.08 -33.18
CA PRO A 75 12.58 0.78 -32.17
C PRO A 75 12.07 1.13 -30.78
N SER A 76 12.61 0.42 -29.77
CA SER A 76 12.31 0.76 -28.39
C SER A 76 12.73 2.19 -28.09
N PRO A 77 11.86 3.03 -27.53
CA PRO A 77 12.23 4.41 -27.17
C PRO A 77 13.17 4.46 -25.95
N ARG A 78 13.31 3.34 -25.26
CA ARG A 78 14.17 3.17 -24.08
C ARG A 78 15.04 1.95 -24.24
N GLU A 79 16.34 2.17 -24.23
CA GLU A 79 17.34 1.11 -24.38
C GLU A 79 17.95 0.69 -23.03
N ARG A 80 17.86 1.56 -22.01
CA ARG A 80 18.46 1.32 -20.68
C ARG A 80 17.54 1.79 -19.56
N GLN A 81 17.52 1.01 -18.47
CA GLN A 81 16.80 1.33 -17.25
C GLN A 81 17.44 0.67 -16.04
N TYR A 82 17.77 1.44 -15.01
CA TYR A 82 18.16 0.91 -13.71
C TYR A 82 16.95 0.75 -12.80
N PHE A 83 17.08 -0.16 -11.87
CA PHE A 83 16.15 -0.37 -10.75
C PHE A 83 16.92 -0.50 -9.46
N GLU A 84 16.36 0.02 -8.38
CA GLU A 84 16.84 -0.18 -7.04
C GLU A 84 15.64 -0.21 -6.07
N VAL A 85 15.65 -1.17 -5.17
CA VAL A 85 14.71 -1.26 -4.07
C VAL A 85 15.38 -1.95 -2.89
N GLN A 86 15.54 -1.21 -1.78
CA GLN A 86 16.13 -1.75 -0.55
C GLN A 86 17.47 -2.48 -0.77
N GLY A 87 18.34 -1.93 -1.59
CA GLY A 87 19.63 -2.51 -1.95
C GLY A 87 19.61 -3.55 -3.06
N SER A 88 18.46 -4.16 -3.37
CA SER A 88 18.32 -5.01 -4.55
C SER A 88 18.39 -4.18 -5.82
N ARG A 89 19.27 -4.55 -6.73
CA ARG A 89 19.67 -3.76 -7.89
C ARG A 89 19.45 -4.52 -9.18
N SER A 90 18.98 -3.85 -10.22
CA SER A 90 19.05 -4.40 -11.55
C SER A 90 19.25 -3.33 -12.62
N MET A 91 19.84 -3.77 -13.75
CA MET A 91 20.07 -2.97 -14.95
C MET A 91 19.53 -3.69 -16.16
N TYR A 92 18.60 -3.06 -16.83
CA TYR A 92 18.20 -3.45 -18.18
C TYR A 92 19.01 -2.66 -19.20
N LEU A 93 19.59 -3.36 -20.17
CA LEU A 93 20.32 -2.76 -21.28
C LEU A 93 20.13 -3.61 -22.53
N ASP A 94 19.37 -3.09 -23.48
CA ASP A 94 19.26 -3.64 -24.84
C ASP A 94 18.84 -5.14 -24.87
N GLY A 95 17.79 -5.49 -24.12
CA GLY A 95 17.29 -6.86 -24.01
C GLY A 95 18.03 -7.75 -23.00
N TRP A 96 19.11 -7.26 -22.40
CA TRP A 96 19.83 -7.91 -21.33
C TRP A 96 19.46 -7.31 -19.98
N LYS A 97 19.46 -8.15 -18.98
CA LYS A 97 19.26 -7.70 -17.60
C LYS A 97 20.25 -8.36 -16.66
N ALA A 98 20.92 -7.52 -15.88
CA ALA A 98 21.70 -7.95 -14.72
C ALA A 98 20.91 -7.62 -13.45
N THR A 99 20.89 -8.51 -12.45
CA THR A 99 20.16 -8.30 -11.20
C THR A 99 20.91 -8.88 -10.01
N THR A 100 20.75 -8.24 -8.84
CA THR A 100 21.19 -8.77 -7.54
C THR A 100 20.00 -9.20 -6.72
N ASP A 101 20.25 -10.13 -5.79
CA ASP A 101 19.35 -10.44 -4.67
C ASP A 101 20.05 -10.04 -3.37
N HIS A 102 19.92 -8.77 -3.01
CA HIS A 102 20.62 -8.22 -1.85
C HIS A 102 20.10 -8.80 -0.53
N VAL A 103 18.78 -9.02 -0.45
CA VAL A 103 18.15 -9.54 0.78
C VAL A 103 18.34 -11.05 0.95
N GLY A 104 18.86 -11.73 -0.06
CA GLY A 104 19.03 -13.18 -0.07
C GLY A 104 17.73 -13.95 -0.32
N THR A 105 17.86 -15.24 -0.53
CA THR A 105 16.74 -16.16 -0.80
C THR A 105 16.01 -16.62 0.46
N ALA A 106 16.53 -16.31 1.65
CA ALA A 106 15.89 -16.61 2.92
C ALA A 106 14.70 -15.65 3.13
N HIS A 107 13.60 -15.96 2.47
CA HIS A 107 12.32 -15.30 2.69
C HIS A 107 11.91 -15.51 4.14
N GLY A 108 12.04 -14.50 4.96
CA GLY A 108 11.54 -14.54 6.32
C GLY A 108 12.55 -14.28 7.43
N ASP A 109 13.81 -14.06 7.11
CA ASP A 109 14.70 -13.58 8.16
C ASP A 109 14.60 -12.06 8.25
N GLU A 110 13.50 -11.60 8.87
CA GLU A 110 13.20 -10.19 9.10
C GLU A 110 14.31 -9.46 9.89
N ILE A 111 15.14 -10.21 10.60
CA ILE A 111 16.30 -9.70 11.32
C ILE A 111 17.34 -9.15 10.35
N GLU A 112 17.58 -9.81 9.21
CA GLU A 112 18.51 -9.33 8.18
C GLU A 112 18.07 -8.01 7.56
N LEU A 113 16.77 -7.82 7.39
CA LEU A 113 16.21 -6.55 6.91
C LEU A 113 16.38 -5.40 7.92
N LEU A 114 16.51 -5.72 9.22
CA LEU A 114 16.72 -4.74 10.28
C LEU A 114 18.13 -4.24 10.38
N GLU A 115 19.05 -5.19 10.35
CA GLU A 115 20.45 -4.94 10.65
C GLU A 115 21.26 -4.62 9.37
N GLY A 116 20.60 -4.72 8.18
CA GLY A 116 21.29 -4.78 6.91
C GLY A 116 21.75 -6.20 6.63
N SER A 117 21.32 -6.81 5.54
CA SER A 117 21.51 -8.25 5.33
C SER A 117 22.96 -8.65 5.09
N ARG A 118 23.69 -7.87 4.31
CA ARG A 118 25.10 -8.09 3.98
C ARG A 118 25.72 -6.84 3.36
N SER A 119 27.05 -6.85 3.23
CA SER A 119 27.74 -5.77 2.51
C SER A 119 27.35 -5.81 1.02
N PHE A 120 27.03 -4.67 0.44
CA PHE A 120 26.74 -4.54 -1.00
C PHE A 120 27.88 -5.03 -1.91
N THR A 121 29.10 -5.15 -1.39
CA THR A 121 30.26 -5.69 -2.09
C THR A 121 30.27 -7.22 -2.14
N GLU A 122 29.43 -7.88 -1.35
CA GLU A 122 29.28 -9.34 -1.32
C GLU A 122 28.16 -9.84 -2.21
N ASP A 123 27.34 -8.91 -2.76
CA ASP A 123 26.27 -9.25 -3.65
C ASP A 123 26.77 -9.88 -4.94
N ARG A 124 26.04 -10.88 -5.40
CA ARG A 124 26.27 -11.53 -6.69
C ARG A 124 25.29 -11.02 -7.71
N TRP A 125 25.82 -10.69 -8.88
CA TRP A 125 25.00 -10.36 -10.02
C TRP A 125 24.72 -11.62 -10.86
N SER A 126 23.47 -11.80 -11.23
CA SER A 126 23.02 -12.73 -12.25
C SER A 126 22.73 -12.00 -13.55
N LEU A 127 22.89 -12.66 -14.69
CA LEU A 127 22.69 -12.07 -16.02
C LEU A 127 21.70 -12.90 -16.82
N PHE A 128 20.73 -12.22 -17.43
CA PHE A 128 19.70 -12.85 -18.25
C PHE A 128 19.54 -12.13 -19.59
N HIS A 129 19.12 -12.86 -20.63
CA HIS A 129 18.70 -12.29 -21.90
C HIS A 129 17.17 -12.38 -22.01
N GLU A 130 16.46 -11.32 -21.63
CA GLU A 130 15.01 -11.34 -21.41
C GLU A 130 14.20 -11.69 -22.66
N ALA A 131 14.71 -11.42 -23.87
CA ALA A 131 14.04 -11.78 -25.11
C ALA A 131 13.99 -13.31 -25.32
N GLU A 132 14.96 -14.06 -24.79
CA GLU A 132 15.08 -15.50 -24.94
C GLU A 132 14.71 -16.26 -23.65
N ASP A 133 14.85 -15.61 -22.49
CA ASP A 133 14.59 -16.17 -21.16
C ASP A 133 13.71 -15.24 -20.34
N PHE A 134 12.44 -15.16 -20.70
CA PHE A 134 11.42 -14.36 -20.01
C PHE A 134 11.26 -14.70 -18.52
N SER A 135 11.63 -15.90 -18.10
CA SER A 135 11.46 -16.37 -16.73
C SER A 135 12.68 -16.18 -15.86
N GLU A 136 13.78 -15.63 -16.41
CA GLU A 136 15.07 -15.49 -15.70
C GLU A 136 15.54 -16.83 -15.08
N ALA A 137 15.38 -17.93 -15.87
CA ALA A 137 15.68 -19.29 -15.41
C ALA A 137 17.13 -19.70 -15.67
N HIS A 138 17.82 -19.04 -16.60
CA HIS A 138 19.15 -19.41 -17.04
C HIS A 138 20.15 -18.27 -16.83
N ASP A 139 20.85 -18.31 -15.71
CA ASP A 139 21.89 -17.34 -15.38
C ASP A 139 23.09 -17.48 -16.32
N LEU A 140 23.35 -16.43 -17.10
CA LEU A 140 24.44 -16.36 -18.08
C LEU A 140 25.67 -15.61 -17.56
N ALA A 141 25.71 -15.24 -16.27
CA ALA A 141 26.81 -14.46 -15.69
C ALA A 141 28.19 -15.10 -15.90
N ALA A 142 28.28 -16.41 -15.74
CA ALA A 142 29.53 -17.17 -15.96
C ALA A 142 29.91 -17.31 -17.44
N ASP A 143 28.92 -17.37 -18.33
CA ASP A 143 29.12 -17.58 -19.78
C ASP A 143 29.38 -16.24 -20.49
N ARG A 144 28.95 -15.12 -19.94
CA ARG A 144 29.06 -13.78 -20.55
C ARG A 144 29.57 -12.73 -19.55
N PRO A 145 30.76 -12.94 -18.97
CA PRO A 145 31.30 -12.04 -17.95
C PRO A 145 31.52 -10.60 -18.46
N ASP A 146 31.86 -10.43 -19.74
CA ASP A 146 32.04 -9.10 -20.32
C ASP A 146 30.71 -8.32 -20.39
N LYS A 147 29.61 -9.03 -20.73
CA LYS A 147 28.27 -8.41 -20.77
C LYS A 147 27.77 -8.09 -19.38
N LEU A 148 28.04 -8.95 -18.39
CA LEU A 148 27.73 -8.66 -17.00
C LEU A 148 28.46 -7.41 -16.52
N ALA A 149 29.76 -7.30 -16.76
CA ALA A 149 30.56 -6.12 -16.36
C ALA A 149 30.06 -4.84 -17.03
N GLU A 150 29.58 -4.90 -18.27
CA GLU A 150 28.97 -3.77 -18.96
C GLU A 150 27.70 -3.28 -18.24
N LEU A 151 26.80 -4.20 -17.85
CA LEU A 151 25.56 -3.85 -17.16
C LEU A 151 25.83 -3.36 -15.73
N GLU A 152 26.78 -3.98 -15.02
CA GLU A 152 27.20 -3.48 -13.70
C GLU A 152 27.71 -2.05 -13.77
N ALA A 153 28.61 -1.75 -14.71
CA ALA A 153 29.14 -0.42 -14.89
C ALA A 153 28.02 0.58 -15.22
N ALA A 154 27.10 0.19 -16.12
CA ALA A 154 25.95 1.03 -16.46
C ALA A 154 25.03 1.29 -15.27
N TRP A 155 24.84 0.31 -14.37
CA TRP A 155 24.05 0.51 -13.17
C TRP A 155 24.68 1.55 -12.23
N TRP A 156 26.00 1.46 -11.99
CA TRP A 156 26.70 2.41 -11.13
C TRP A 156 26.67 3.83 -11.71
N GLU A 157 26.82 3.97 -13.03
CA GLU A 157 26.70 5.26 -13.72
C GLU A 157 25.30 5.89 -13.51
N GLU A 158 24.24 5.09 -13.68
CA GLU A 158 22.87 5.55 -13.45
C GLU A 158 22.59 5.85 -11.98
N ALA A 159 23.13 5.06 -11.06
CA ALA A 159 22.96 5.26 -9.64
C ALA A 159 23.59 6.60 -9.16
N GLU A 160 24.75 6.94 -9.70
CA GLU A 160 25.41 8.22 -9.42
C GLU A 160 24.62 9.38 -10.01
N ARG A 161 24.21 9.27 -11.27
CA ARG A 161 23.43 10.30 -11.98
C ARG A 161 22.09 10.61 -11.32
N ASN A 162 21.42 9.58 -10.81
CA ASN A 162 20.05 9.68 -10.26
C ASN A 162 20.01 9.75 -8.73
N HIS A 163 21.16 10.05 -8.07
CA HIS A 163 21.24 10.22 -6.61
C HIS A 163 20.76 9.00 -5.81
N VAL A 164 20.96 7.79 -6.33
CA VAL A 164 20.62 6.54 -5.64
C VAL A 164 21.61 6.26 -4.50
N LEU A 165 22.83 6.79 -4.61
CA LEU A 165 23.90 6.59 -3.64
C LEU A 165 23.85 7.61 -2.49
N PRO A 166 24.24 7.22 -1.25
CA PRO A 166 24.69 5.89 -0.86
C PRO A 166 23.54 4.88 -0.79
N LEU A 167 23.84 3.60 -1.07
CA LEU A 167 22.86 2.53 -0.90
C LEU A 167 22.51 2.38 0.59
N ASP A 168 21.23 2.16 0.85
CA ASP A 168 20.69 1.93 2.19
C ASP A 168 19.61 0.83 2.11
N ASP A 169 19.84 -0.28 2.76
CA ASP A 169 18.93 -1.40 2.91
C ASP A 169 18.19 -1.40 4.25
N GLY A 170 18.60 -0.47 5.16
CA GLY A 170 18.05 -0.36 6.50
C GLY A 170 16.70 0.37 6.56
N TYR A 171 15.76 -0.18 7.30
CA TYR A 171 14.53 0.53 7.64
C TYR A 171 14.78 1.70 8.61
N ALA A 172 15.74 1.55 9.51
CA ALA A 172 16.04 2.56 10.53
C ALA A 172 16.45 3.92 9.94
N GLY A 173 17.21 3.91 8.83
CA GLY A 173 17.60 5.13 8.11
C GLY A 173 16.43 5.84 7.45
N ARG A 174 15.38 5.12 7.12
CA ARG A 174 14.15 5.65 6.46
C ARG A 174 13.11 6.16 7.46
N ALA A 175 13.14 5.67 8.70
CA ALA A 175 12.19 6.08 9.73
C ALA A 175 12.13 7.60 9.96
N PRO A 176 13.24 8.37 9.96
CA PRO A 176 13.20 9.83 10.04
C PRO A 176 12.54 10.50 8.83
N ALA A 177 12.64 9.91 7.63
CA ALA A 177 12.00 10.43 6.42
C ALA A 177 10.48 10.18 6.42
N ILE A 178 10.03 9.19 7.19
CA ILE A 178 8.60 8.88 7.39
C ILE A 178 8.04 9.69 8.57
N THR A 179 8.88 10.43 9.31
CA THR A 179 8.38 11.31 10.39
C THR A 179 7.43 12.34 9.78
N PRO A 180 6.14 12.33 10.14
CA PRO A 180 5.19 13.27 9.57
C PRO A 180 5.68 14.69 9.80
N PRO A 181 5.47 15.59 8.84
CA PRO A 181 5.75 17.00 9.05
C PRO A 181 5.08 17.47 10.33
N ALA A 182 5.66 18.48 10.98
CA ALA A 182 5.26 18.98 12.29
C ALA A 182 3.89 19.70 12.30
N TYR A 183 2.93 19.27 11.49
CA TYR A 183 1.53 19.70 11.65
C TYR A 183 0.80 18.72 12.58
N PRO A 184 -0.12 19.22 13.40
CA PRO A 184 -0.80 18.39 14.37
C PRO A 184 -1.62 17.30 13.66
N VAL A 185 -1.29 16.05 13.92
CA VAL A 185 -2.15 14.92 13.53
C VAL A 185 -3.43 15.05 14.35
N PRO A 186 -4.61 15.05 13.73
CA PRO A 186 -5.85 15.16 14.48
C PRO A 186 -5.97 13.95 15.44
N VAL A 187 -6.13 14.23 16.71
CA VAL A 187 -6.43 13.21 17.75
C VAL A 187 -7.92 12.92 17.86
N ARG A 188 -8.74 13.74 17.22
CA ARG A 188 -10.19 13.61 17.14
C ARG A 188 -10.68 14.15 15.81
N ALA A 189 -11.40 13.31 15.09
CA ALA A 189 -12.08 13.68 13.85
C ALA A 189 -13.56 13.29 13.91
N VAL A 190 -14.41 14.10 13.28
CA VAL A 190 -15.85 13.83 13.17
C VAL A 190 -16.21 13.73 11.71
N TYR A 191 -16.76 12.61 11.34
CA TYR A 191 -17.19 12.31 9.98
C TYR A 191 -18.71 12.22 9.89
N ARG A 192 -19.23 12.45 8.69
CA ARG A 192 -20.62 12.16 8.36
C ARG A 192 -20.67 10.93 7.45
N PRO A 193 -21.63 10.02 7.67
CA PRO A 193 -21.80 8.89 6.77
C PRO A 193 -22.04 9.37 5.34
N GLY A 194 -21.43 8.66 4.40
CA GLY A 194 -21.49 8.98 2.97
C GLY A 194 -21.29 7.73 2.12
N ALA A 195 -21.42 7.89 0.80
CA ALA A 195 -21.34 6.76 -0.13
C ALA A 195 -19.91 6.26 -0.36
N GLY A 196 -18.89 7.09 -0.12
CA GLY A 196 -17.48 6.77 -0.35
C GLY A 196 -16.74 6.33 0.90
N ALA A 197 -15.57 5.72 0.71
CA ALA A 197 -14.60 5.52 1.78
C ALA A 197 -13.89 6.85 2.11
N ILE A 198 -13.56 7.04 3.38
CA ILE A 198 -12.68 8.11 3.84
C ILE A 198 -11.27 7.62 3.62
N ALA A 199 -10.48 8.37 2.85
CA ALA A 199 -9.11 7.99 2.52
C ALA A 199 -8.23 7.90 3.78
N ASP A 200 -7.25 7.02 3.74
CA ASP A 200 -6.37 6.72 4.88
C ASP A 200 -5.65 7.97 5.40
N GLU A 201 -5.25 8.87 4.50
CA GLU A 201 -4.57 10.12 4.83
C GLU A 201 -5.45 11.14 5.57
N ALA A 202 -6.78 10.96 5.49
CA ALA A 202 -7.75 11.81 6.19
C ALA A 202 -8.10 11.27 7.58
N LEU A 203 -7.50 10.15 7.99
CA LEU A 203 -7.73 9.52 9.29
C LEU A 203 -6.65 9.87 10.31
N PRO A 204 -7.00 9.95 11.61
CA PRO A 204 -6.01 9.88 12.67
C PRO A 204 -5.25 8.55 12.64
N VAL A 205 -4.04 8.50 13.20
CA VAL A 205 -3.23 7.27 13.28
C VAL A 205 -3.88 6.27 14.23
N LEU A 206 -4.31 5.12 13.71
CA LEU A 206 -5.09 4.11 14.43
C LEU A 206 -4.25 3.12 15.24
N LEU A 207 -3.01 2.85 14.81
CA LEU A 207 -2.13 1.82 15.38
C LEU A 207 -1.91 1.92 16.89
N ARG A 208 -1.94 3.13 17.44
CA ARG A 208 -1.70 3.39 18.87
C ARG A 208 -2.94 3.28 19.72
N GLY A 209 -4.00 2.79 19.14
CA GLY A 209 -5.31 2.71 19.73
C GLY A 209 -6.25 3.75 19.14
N PHE A 210 -7.52 3.41 19.15
CA PHE A 210 -8.58 4.31 18.72
C PHE A 210 -9.89 3.99 19.42
N GLU A 211 -10.78 4.95 19.39
CA GLU A 211 -12.19 4.78 19.74
C GLU A 211 -13.03 5.36 18.61
N ILE A 212 -13.95 4.56 18.11
CA ILE A 212 -14.96 4.98 17.15
C ILE A 212 -16.33 4.97 17.82
N ALA A 213 -17.08 6.05 17.65
CA ALA A 213 -18.37 6.28 18.29
C ALA A 213 -19.34 6.89 17.26
N ALA A 214 -20.35 6.14 16.88
CA ALA A 214 -21.38 6.56 15.94
C ALA A 214 -22.66 6.97 16.65
N ALA A 215 -23.13 8.19 16.40
CA ALA A 215 -24.43 8.68 16.88
C ALA A 215 -25.53 8.20 15.94
N VAL A 216 -26.34 7.26 16.40
CA VAL A 216 -27.37 6.59 15.61
C VAL A 216 -28.76 6.75 16.26
N ASP A 217 -29.81 6.51 15.48
CA ASP A 217 -31.18 6.32 15.97
C ASP A 217 -31.70 5.00 15.43
N VAL A 218 -32.07 4.11 16.34
CA VAL A 218 -32.57 2.77 16.06
C VAL A 218 -34.10 2.81 15.99
N PRO A 219 -34.72 2.51 14.84
CA PRO A 219 -36.17 2.52 14.70
C PRO A 219 -36.83 1.46 15.57
N ALA A 220 -38.13 1.61 15.84
CA ALA A 220 -38.91 0.68 16.67
C ALA A 220 -38.93 -0.77 16.12
N ALA A 221 -38.70 -0.93 14.82
CA ALA A 221 -38.60 -2.23 14.17
C ALA A 221 -37.21 -2.89 14.33
N GLY A 222 -36.27 -2.22 15.00
CA GLY A 222 -34.86 -2.60 15.04
C GLY A 222 -34.07 -2.05 13.86
N ALA A 223 -32.77 -2.25 13.90
CA ALA A 223 -31.86 -1.89 12.79
C ALA A 223 -30.75 -2.91 12.65
N GLU A 224 -30.27 -3.06 11.44
CA GLU A 224 -29.12 -3.90 11.09
C GLU A 224 -28.19 -3.16 10.15
N GLY A 225 -26.98 -3.65 10.00
CA GLY A 225 -25.98 -3.12 9.07
C GLY A 225 -24.70 -2.67 9.73
N VAL A 226 -23.76 -2.30 8.88
CA VAL A 226 -22.42 -1.85 9.29
C VAL A 226 -22.50 -0.43 9.83
N ILE A 227 -21.91 -0.24 11.01
CA ILE A 227 -21.67 1.07 11.63
C ILE A 227 -20.39 1.68 11.06
N ALA A 228 -19.29 0.91 11.09
CA ALA A 228 -18.01 1.31 10.54
C ALA A 228 -17.20 0.07 10.18
N THR A 229 -16.43 0.16 9.09
CA THR A 229 -15.56 -0.93 8.63
C THR A 229 -14.34 -0.40 7.89
N MET A 230 -13.25 -1.14 7.95
CA MET A 230 -12.01 -0.89 7.24
C MET A 230 -11.33 -2.24 6.92
N GLY A 231 -10.86 -2.41 5.68
CA GLY A 231 -10.28 -3.67 5.24
C GLY A 231 -11.31 -4.68 4.71
N ASP A 232 -10.95 -5.94 4.71
CA ASP A 232 -11.73 -7.05 4.21
C ASP A 232 -11.45 -8.37 4.97
N TRP A 233 -11.90 -9.51 4.43
CA TRP A 233 -11.74 -10.84 5.00
C TRP A 233 -10.26 -11.28 5.18
N SER A 234 -9.34 -10.69 4.46
CA SER A 234 -7.91 -11.01 4.59
C SER A 234 -7.27 -10.29 5.78
N SER A 235 -7.68 -9.05 6.01
CA SER A 235 -7.24 -8.23 7.15
C SER A 235 -8.11 -6.98 7.26
N GLY A 236 -8.75 -6.76 8.40
CA GLY A 236 -9.63 -5.62 8.57
C GLY A 236 -10.42 -5.68 9.88
N TRP A 237 -11.33 -4.74 10.05
CA TRP A 237 -12.26 -4.73 11.17
C TRP A 237 -13.62 -4.17 10.78
N ALA A 238 -14.66 -4.66 11.42
CA ALA A 238 -16.01 -4.17 11.25
C ALA A 238 -16.73 -4.05 12.60
N VAL A 239 -17.50 -2.98 12.76
CA VAL A 239 -18.50 -2.81 13.81
C VAL A 239 -19.85 -2.78 13.11
N PHE A 240 -20.73 -3.69 13.48
CA PHE A 240 -22.02 -3.84 12.82
C PHE A 240 -23.11 -4.34 13.79
N VAL A 241 -24.36 -4.20 13.39
CA VAL A 241 -25.50 -4.77 14.12
C VAL A 241 -26.12 -5.86 13.26
N LYS A 242 -26.34 -7.03 13.87
CA LYS A 242 -27.02 -8.16 13.27
C LYS A 242 -27.89 -8.88 14.30
N ASP A 243 -29.09 -9.29 13.90
CA ASP A 243 -30.07 -9.95 14.78
C ASP A 243 -30.34 -9.16 16.09
N GLY A 244 -30.23 -7.82 16.03
CA GLY A 244 -30.39 -6.90 17.14
C GLY A 244 -29.17 -6.74 18.06
N HIS A 245 -28.08 -7.46 17.84
CA HIS A 245 -26.87 -7.38 18.64
C HIS A 245 -25.79 -6.55 17.99
N LEU A 246 -25.10 -5.72 18.78
CA LEU A 246 -23.89 -5.01 18.34
C LEU A 246 -22.71 -5.96 18.38
N ILE A 247 -21.97 -6.01 17.29
CA ILE A 247 -20.85 -6.93 17.06
C ILE A 247 -19.63 -6.15 16.61
N VAL A 248 -18.46 -6.54 17.07
CA VAL A 248 -17.19 -6.16 16.47
C VAL A 248 -16.42 -7.41 16.08
N ASP A 249 -15.85 -7.39 14.88
CA ASP A 249 -14.96 -8.44 14.37
C ASP A 249 -13.67 -7.80 13.85
N PHE A 250 -12.53 -8.25 14.35
CA PHE A 250 -11.20 -7.90 13.88
C PHE A 250 -10.61 -9.12 13.19
N CYS A 251 -10.45 -9.06 11.88
CA CYS A 251 -9.79 -10.08 11.09
C CYS A 251 -8.31 -9.74 10.95
N LEU A 252 -7.43 -10.56 11.51
CA LEU A 252 -5.97 -10.40 11.45
C LEU A 252 -5.37 -11.58 10.67
N SER A 253 -5.05 -11.37 9.40
CA SER A 253 -4.52 -12.42 8.50
C SER A 253 -5.41 -13.66 8.43
N GLY A 254 -6.73 -13.46 8.43
CA GLY A 254 -7.73 -14.54 8.38
C GLY A 254 -8.15 -15.11 9.73
N ASP A 255 -7.50 -14.71 10.84
CA ASP A 255 -7.95 -15.06 12.19
C ASP A 255 -8.92 -14.00 12.73
N HIS A 256 -10.04 -14.45 13.29
CA HIS A 256 -11.11 -13.59 13.76
C HIS A 256 -11.12 -13.42 15.28
N PHE A 257 -11.17 -12.17 15.71
CA PHE A 257 -11.29 -11.77 17.11
C PHE A 257 -12.60 -10.99 17.27
N ARG A 258 -13.59 -11.66 17.88
CA ARG A 258 -14.98 -11.19 17.90
C ARG A 258 -15.48 -10.93 19.32
N ALA A 259 -16.21 -9.83 19.47
CA ALA A 259 -17.03 -9.57 20.66
C ALA A 259 -18.45 -9.17 20.20
N GLU A 260 -19.45 -9.57 21.02
CA GLU A 260 -20.88 -9.37 20.75
C GLU A 260 -21.60 -8.94 22.02
N SER A 261 -22.53 -8.01 21.90
CA SER A 261 -23.37 -7.58 23.03
C SER A 261 -24.32 -8.72 23.47
N THR A 262 -24.45 -8.92 24.77
CA THR A 262 -25.37 -9.94 25.32
C THR A 262 -26.82 -9.52 25.24
N GLU A 263 -27.09 -8.22 25.25
CA GLU A 263 -28.43 -7.66 25.14
C GLU A 263 -28.67 -7.11 23.75
N ALA A 264 -29.90 -7.27 23.28
CA ALA A 264 -30.33 -6.68 22.03
C ALA A 264 -30.43 -5.15 22.15
N LEU A 265 -30.09 -4.46 21.07
CA LEU A 265 -30.11 -3.02 20.98
C LEU A 265 -31.56 -2.49 21.07
N ALA A 266 -31.82 -1.62 22.03
CA ALA A 266 -33.14 -1.01 22.20
C ALA A 266 -33.43 0.02 21.09
N PRO A 267 -34.70 0.26 20.74
CA PRO A 267 -35.06 1.39 19.89
C PRO A 267 -34.75 2.73 20.54
N GLY A 268 -34.39 3.72 19.72
CA GLY A 268 -34.10 5.10 20.14
C GLY A 268 -32.67 5.54 19.81
N PRO A 269 -32.28 6.71 20.31
CA PRO A 269 -30.95 7.26 20.10
C PRO A 269 -29.90 6.51 20.92
N HIS A 270 -28.79 6.13 20.25
CA HIS A 270 -27.65 5.47 20.86
C HIS A 270 -26.33 6.00 20.31
N THR A 271 -25.26 5.78 21.09
CA THR A 271 -23.89 5.86 20.62
C THR A 271 -23.31 4.46 20.52
N LEU A 272 -23.03 3.99 19.30
CA LEU A 272 -22.51 2.65 19.06
C LEU A 272 -21.07 2.71 18.57
N GLY A 273 -20.22 1.81 19.05
CA GLY A 273 -18.84 1.79 18.60
C GLY A 273 -17.96 0.77 19.28
N CYS A 274 -16.65 0.92 19.08
CA CYS A 274 -15.66 0.11 19.76
C CYS A 274 -14.44 0.95 20.12
N ARG A 275 -13.64 0.40 21.05
CA ARG A 275 -12.33 0.94 21.44
C ARG A 275 -11.30 -0.15 21.31
N TYR A 276 -10.26 0.14 20.52
CA TYR A 276 -9.04 -0.67 20.47
C TYR A 276 -7.95 -0.05 21.33
N ARG A 277 -7.29 -0.87 22.16
CA ARG A 277 -6.13 -0.48 22.96
C ARG A 277 -5.04 -1.52 22.79
N PRO A 278 -3.85 -1.15 22.28
CA PRO A 278 -2.70 -2.05 22.35
C PRO A 278 -2.31 -2.24 23.82
N THR A 279 -2.07 -3.48 24.23
CA THR A 279 -1.59 -3.85 25.56
C THR A 279 -0.09 -4.10 25.57
N SER A 280 0.47 -4.41 24.39
CA SER A 280 1.90 -4.49 24.09
C SER A 280 2.11 -4.26 22.59
N THR A 281 3.33 -4.41 22.09
CA THR A 281 3.62 -4.41 20.64
C THR A 281 3.00 -5.59 19.90
N GLU A 282 2.69 -6.67 20.62
CA GLU A 282 2.21 -7.95 20.06
C GLU A 282 0.84 -8.36 20.62
N ALA A 283 0.12 -7.47 21.26
CA ALA A 283 -1.18 -7.78 21.84
C ALA A 283 -2.05 -6.54 21.99
N GLY A 284 -3.36 -6.73 21.99
CA GLY A 284 -4.33 -5.66 22.18
C GLY A 284 -5.63 -6.13 22.80
N GLU A 285 -6.53 -5.20 23.06
CA GLU A 285 -7.89 -5.46 23.50
C GLU A 285 -8.87 -4.59 22.70
N VAL A 286 -9.93 -5.20 22.22
CA VAL A 286 -11.08 -4.51 21.63
C VAL A 286 -12.25 -4.56 22.58
N THR A 287 -12.80 -3.40 22.91
CA THR A 287 -13.98 -3.27 23.76
C THR A 287 -15.13 -2.72 22.93
N LEU A 288 -16.27 -3.39 22.97
CA LEU A 288 -17.52 -2.96 22.35
C LEU A 288 -18.25 -1.98 23.26
N LEU A 289 -18.76 -0.88 22.71
CA LEU A 289 -19.35 0.20 23.45
C LEU A 289 -20.78 0.50 22.97
N ILE A 290 -21.72 0.59 23.92
CA ILE A 290 -23.06 1.12 23.73
C ILE A 290 -23.26 2.24 24.77
N ASP A 291 -23.56 3.46 24.33
CA ASP A 291 -23.76 4.63 25.18
C ASP A 291 -22.62 4.82 26.19
N ASP A 292 -21.39 4.76 25.71
CA ASP A 292 -20.13 4.81 26.46
C ASP A 292 -19.90 3.67 27.46
N ALA A 293 -20.88 2.77 27.64
CA ALA A 293 -20.73 1.59 28.50
C ALA A 293 -20.05 0.43 27.75
N SER A 294 -19.08 -0.22 28.40
CA SER A 294 -18.46 -1.44 27.90
C SER A 294 -19.44 -2.61 28.02
N VAL A 295 -19.84 -3.22 26.91
CA VAL A 295 -20.83 -4.31 26.86
C VAL A 295 -20.21 -5.68 26.56
N ALA A 296 -19.04 -5.70 25.89
CA ALA A 296 -18.26 -6.90 25.62
C ALA A 296 -16.81 -6.53 25.32
N SER A 297 -15.89 -7.48 25.42
CA SER A 297 -14.51 -7.30 24.97
C SER A 297 -13.90 -8.59 24.43
N VAL A 298 -12.87 -8.45 23.62
CA VAL A 298 -12.03 -9.55 23.14
C VAL A 298 -10.57 -9.13 23.17
N ALA A 299 -9.71 -10.05 23.60
CA ALA A 299 -8.27 -9.89 23.57
C ALA A 299 -7.73 -10.27 22.18
N LEU A 300 -6.80 -9.50 21.66
CA LEU A 300 -6.01 -9.80 20.47
C LEU A 300 -4.66 -10.37 20.90
N ASP A 301 -4.23 -11.47 20.31
CA ASP A 301 -2.94 -12.11 20.56
C ASP A 301 -1.81 -11.49 19.73
N ARG A 302 -2.11 -10.48 18.95
CA ARG A 302 -1.17 -9.71 18.09
C ARG A 302 -1.63 -8.27 17.93
N GLY A 303 -0.73 -7.39 17.52
CA GLY A 303 -1.06 -5.99 17.19
C GLY A 303 -1.81 -5.87 15.86
N ILE A 304 -2.54 -4.78 15.66
CA ILE A 304 -3.13 -4.49 14.35
C ILE A 304 -2.04 -4.05 13.36
N PRO A 305 -2.07 -4.53 12.11
CA PRO A 305 -1.04 -4.22 11.14
C PRO A 305 -1.14 -2.77 10.63
N ASN A 306 0.01 -2.17 10.32
CA ASN A 306 0.09 -0.83 9.75
C ASN A 306 -0.63 -0.74 8.38
N SER A 307 -0.64 -1.84 7.63
CA SER A 307 -1.31 -1.95 6.33
C SER A 307 -2.80 -1.66 6.38
N TRP A 308 -3.45 -1.79 7.52
CA TRP A 308 -4.87 -1.43 7.65
C TRP A 308 -5.14 0.03 7.33
N GLN A 309 -4.24 0.92 7.71
CA GLN A 309 -4.37 2.35 7.43
C GLN A 309 -3.65 2.78 6.16
N ASN A 310 -2.59 2.08 5.76
CA ASN A 310 -1.79 2.44 4.58
C ASN A 310 -2.10 1.58 3.35
N GLY A 311 -3.08 0.67 3.45
CA GLY A 311 -3.46 -0.25 2.39
C GLY A 311 -4.40 0.33 1.32
N GLY A 312 -4.87 1.57 1.49
CA GLY A 312 -5.76 2.23 0.52
C GLY A 312 -7.21 1.76 0.58
N THR A 313 -7.61 1.00 1.61
CA THR A 313 -9.00 0.51 1.74
C THR A 313 -9.94 1.60 2.23
N GLY A 314 -9.43 2.52 3.05
CA GLY A 314 -10.17 3.62 3.65
C GLY A 314 -11.24 3.16 4.66
N LEU A 315 -11.70 4.11 5.47
CA LEU A 315 -12.78 3.88 6.44
C LEU A 315 -14.15 4.09 5.80
N ARG A 316 -15.04 3.11 5.93
CA ARG A 316 -16.43 3.19 5.48
C ARG A 316 -17.37 3.33 6.67
N LEU A 317 -18.39 4.15 6.54
CA LEU A 317 -19.34 4.46 7.60
C LEU A 317 -20.78 4.19 7.13
N GLY A 318 -21.57 3.49 7.95
CA GLY A 318 -22.97 3.19 7.67
C GLY A 318 -23.18 2.15 6.55
N ARG A 319 -22.12 1.57 6.03
CA ARG A 319 -22.18 0.50 5.00
C ARG A 319 -20.83 -0.16 4.82
N ASP A 320 -20.85 -1.37 4.33
CA ASP A 320 -19.68 -2.03 3.74
C ASP A 320 -19.80 -2.10 2.22
N ALA A 321 -18.71 -2.36 1.51
CA ALA A 321 -18.67 -2.55 0.07
C ALA A 321 -17.40 -3.31 -0.34
N GLY A 322 -17.51 -4.14 -1.35
CA GLY A 322 -16.43 -5.04 -1.78
C GLY A 322 -16.53 -6.39 -1.05
N PHE A 323 -15.41 -6.91 -0.58
CA PHE A 323 -15.38 -8.11 0.24
C PHE A 323 -15.64 -7.77 1.71
N PRO A 324 -16.52 -8.50 2.41
CA PRO A 324 -16.79 -8.26 3.83
C PRO A 324 -15.59 -8.68 4.69
N VAL A 325 -15.50 -8.12 5.90
CA VAL A 325 -14.47 -8.49 6.89
C VAL A 325 -14.70 -9.91 7.43
N CYS A 326 -15.96 -10.33 7.56
CA CYS A 326 -16.35 -11.65 8.08
C CYS A 326 -17.52 -12.24 7.33
N ASP A 327 -17.82 -13.54 7.57
CA ASP A 327 -18.89 -14.29 6.93
C ASP A 327 -20.28 -14.01 7.50
N ASP A 328 -20.41 -13.16 8.52
CA ASP A 328 -21.68 -12.87 9.17
C ASP A 328 -22.65 -12.10 8.27
N TYR A 329 -22.14 -11.39 7.26
CA TYR A 329 -22.95 -10.59 6.34
C TYR A 329 -22.39 -10.63 4.92
N SER A 330 -23.21 -10.23 3.97
CA SER A 330 -22.81 -10.00 2.58
C SER A 330 -22.87 -8.52 2.25
N THR A 331 -21.95 -8.05 1.41
CA THR A 331 -21.94 -6.65 0.96
C THR A 331 -22.89 -6.39 -0.21
N PRO A 332 -23.50 -5.20 -0.29
CA PRO A 332 -23.43 -4.14 0.69
C PRO A 332 -24.32 -4.42 1.91
N PHE A 333 -23.79 -4.29 3.12
CA PHE A 333 -24.56 -4.41 4.36
C PHE A 333 -24.78 -3.01 4.92
N VAL A 334 -25.85 -2.36 4.46
CA VAL A 334 -26.14 -0.97 4.74
C VAL A 334 -26.87 -0.84 6.08
N TRP A 335 -26.45 0.10 6.91
CA TRP A 335 -27.15 0.46 8.15
C TRP A 335 -28.58 0.91 7.85
N THR A 336 -29.55 0.27 8.47
CA THR A 336 -30.98 0.51 8.22
C THR A 336 -31.60 1.54 9.16
N GLY A 337 -30.90 1.93 10.24
CA GLY A 337 -31.27 3.06 11.10
C GLY A 337 -30.75 4.39 10.54
N SER A 338 -30.93 5.48 11.29
CA SER A 338 -30.28 6.73 10.96
C SER A 338 -28.92 6.84 11.65
N MET A 339 -27.96 7.54 11.01
CA MET A 339 -26.64 7.84 11.55
C MET A 339 -26.31 9.29 11.26
N SER A 340 -26.09 10.09 12.30
CA SER A 340 -25.86 11.52 12.14
C SER A 340 -24.38 11.89 12.04
N SER A 341 -23.54 11.21 12.79
CA SER A 341 -22.09 11.43 12.80
C SER A 341 -21.34 10.23 13.36
N VAL A 342 -20.06 10.14 13.02
CA VAL A 342 -19.12 9.19 13.60
C VAL A 342 -17.90 9.96 14.09
N THR A 343 -17.57 9.81 15.36
CA THR A 343 -16.37 10.38 15.96
C THR A 343 -15.31 9.31 16.04
N LEU A 344 -14.12 9.61 15.54
CA LEU A 344 -12.92 8.81 15.69
C LEU A 344 -11.95 9.58 16.60
N THR A 345 -11.52 8.95 17.68
CA THR A 345 -10.59 9.52 18.66
C THR A 345 -9.39 8.60 18.81
N THR A 346 -8.20 9.17 18.80
CA THR A 346 -6.95 8.44 19.04
C THR A 346 -6.20 9.03 20.23
N PRO A 347 -5.32 8.29 20.92
CA PRO A 347 -4.44 8.85 21.93
C PRO A 347 -3.62 9.99 21.33
N GLY A 348 -3.36 11.02 22.12
CA GLY A 348 -2.51 12.15 21.71
C GLY A 348 -1.11 11.66 21.28
N ALA A 349 -0.48 12.37 20.34
CA ALA A 349 0.83 12.03 19.84
C ALA A 349 1.86 11.98 20.98
N THR A 350 2.26 10.79 21.37
CA THR A 350 3.55 10.56 21.99
C THR A 350 4.62 10.57 20.91
N THR A 351 5.82 11.04 21.22
CA THR A 351 6.97 10.96 20.31
C THR A 351 7.07 9.56 19.70
N VAL A 352 7.08 9.52 18.37
CA VAL A 352 7.20 8.26 17.64
C VAL A 352 8.56 7.66 17.93
N ASP A 353 8.60 6.51 18.58
CA ASP A 353 9.81 5.71 18.69
C ASP A 353 10.08 5.10 17.31
N ALA A 354 11.20 5.48 16.68
CA ALA A 354 11.59 4.97 15.37
C ALA A 354 11.68 3.43 15.36
N ALA A 355 12.15 2.82 16.45
CA ALA A 355 12.22 1.38 16.61
C ALA A 355 10.81 0.73 16.71
N GLN A 356 9.83 1.45 17.20
CA GLN A 356 8.43 0.98 17.23
C GLN A 356 7.79 1.05 15.83
N LEU A 357 8.00 2.14 15.09
CA LEU A 357 7.55 2.25 13.69
C LEU A 357 8.15 1.17 12.81
N GLU A 358 9.41 0.87 13.04
CA GLU A 358 10.14 -0.15 12.33
C GLU A 358 9.57 -1.55 12.64
N ARG A 359 9.28 -1.88 13.90
CA ARG A 359 8.59 -3.12 14.27
C ARG A 359 7.18 -3.20 13.69
N GLU A 360 6.42 -2.10 13.73
CA GLU A 360 5.06 -2.01 13.21
C GLU A 360 5.02 -2.15 11.68
N SER A 361 5.99 -1.58 10.98
CA SER A 361 6.14 -1.70 9.53
C SER A 361 6.43 -3.14 9.07
N ARG A 362 7.08 -3.96 9.90
CA ARG A 362 7.39 -5.36 9.60
C ARG A 362 6.25 -6.32 9.80
N GLN A 363 5.38 -6.04 10.76
CA GLN A 363 4.18 -6.85 10.97
C GLN A 363 3.15 -6.65 9.83
N ALA A 364 3.37 -5.65 9.00
CA ALA A 364 2.50 -5.29 7.90
C ALA A 364 2.88 -5.95 6.54
N ASP A 365 4.04 -6.54 6.46
CA ASP A 365 4.55 -7.30 5.32
C ASP A 365 4.44 -8.81 5.56
#